data_a2937a653e8314b231d7b294f9bb8d0a
#
_entry.id   a2937a653e8314b231d7b294f9bb8d0a
#
_cell.length_a   1.000
_cell.length_b   1.000
_cell.length_c   1.000
_cell.angle_alpha   90.00
_cell.angle_beta   90.00
_cell.angle_gamma   90.00
#
_symmetry.space_group_name_H-M   'P 1'
#
loop_
_entity.id
_entity.type
_entity.pdbx_description
1 polymer ?
#
loop_
_entity_poly.entity_id
_entity_poly.type
_entity_poly.pdbx_seq_one_letter_code
_entity_poly.pdbx_strand_id
1 'polypeptide(L)'
;MDRIKIIGGNELKGIIPISGAKNASLPVMIASLLTSEKLTLENIPNLADVKLLMRILRSHGVEISVDGNDQDQDYSSTMHFRCRNIVDLTGSYDLISKMRASFWIIGPLLAREGYARISLPGGCAIGTRPVDLFVDSLKALGVTIELDGGYVNARVSNKGLIGTDYTFPKVSVGATQVMMMVASLSHGDTSINNAAREPEVVDLAHCLNSMGAKISGMGSSTITIEGVTSLSGARHRILPDRIEAGTYAMAVAMTGGDVILKMTDSFLLETVFKVMRQTGVDISIVDEGICVRWDGEKLRPVDITTAPFPGFPTDLQAQFMAMMCCAGGVSHITETIFENRFMHVQELARLGAKIFLSGQTARVEGVDVLRGAPVMATDLRASVSLVIAALASQGETEISRVYHLDRGFESLEKKLRRCGALIERVSG
;
A
#
# COMPACT_ATOMS: atom_id res chain seq x y z
N MET A 1 7.49 -8.13 -23.21
CA MET A 1 6.91 -7.75 -21.89
C MET A 1 6.07 -8.89 -21.40
N ASP A 2 6.25 -9.28 -20.14
CA ASP A 2 5.48 -10.37 -19.55
C ASP A 2 3.98 -10.10 -19.61
N ARG A 3 3.21 -11.18 -19.75
CA ARG A 3 1.76 -11.21 -19.71
C ARG A 3 1.32 -12.28 -18.72
N ILE A 4 0.10 -12.18 -18.24
CA ILE A 4 -0.54 -13.23 -17.44
C ILE A 4 -1.73 -13.76 -18.23
N LYS A 5 -1.79 -15.08 -18.40
CA LYS A 5 -2.92 -15.82 -18.95
C LYS A 5 -3.70 -16.50 -17.85
N ILE A 6 -5.01 -16.38 -17.89
CA ILE A 6 -5.92 -16.95 -16.90
C ILE A 6 -7.06 -17.66 -17.63
N ILE A 7 -7.29 -18.91 -17.27
CA ILE A 7 -8.51 -19.63 -17.65
C ILE A 7 -9.39 -19.65 -16.41
N GLY A 8 -10.49 -18.91 -16.47
CA GLY A 8 -11.38 -18.74 -15.32
C GLY A 8 -12.36 -19.89 -15.14
N GLY A 9 -13.19 -19.80 -14.09
CA GLY A 9 -14.24 -20.78 -13.77
C GLY A 9 -13.83 -21.88 -12.79
N ASN A 10 -12.64 -21.80 -12.17
CA ASN A 10 -12.22 -22.75 -11.14
C ASN A 10 -12.41 -22.15 -9.74
N GLU A 11 -12.95 -22.95 -8.82
CA GLU A 11 -13.00 -22.60 -7.41
C GLU A 11 -11.59 -22.50 -6.81
N LEU A 12 -11.41 -21.57 -5.86
CA LEU A 12 -10.16 -21.45 -5.13
C LEU A 12 -10.23 -22.21 -3.80
N LYS A 13 -9.32 -23.17 -3.58
CA LYS A 13 -9.25 -23.97 -2.35
C LYS A 13 -7.83 -24.09 -1.84
N GLY A 14 -7.63 -23.87 -0.53
CA GLY A 14 -6.32 -24.06 0.10
C GLY A 14 -5.91 -22.95 1.04
N ILE A 15 -4.60 -22.69 1.12
CA ILE A 15 -4.01 -21.73 2.05
C ILE A 15 -3.18 -20.72 1.27
N ILE A 16 -3.45 -19.42 1.51
CA ILE A 16 -2.66 -18.33 0.95
C ILE A 16 -1.91 -17.63 2.09
N PRO A 17 -0.57 -17.71 2.12
CA PRO A 17 0.22 -16.91 3.04
C PRO A 17 0.20 -15.45 2.61
N ILE A 18 -0.19 -14.57 3.53
CA ILE A 18 -0.20 -13.11 3.29
C ILE A 18 1.19 -12.55 3.54
N SER A 19 1.71 -11.81 2.57
CA SER A 19 3.01 -11.16 2.63
C SER A 19 3.01 -9.94 3.54
N GLY A 20 4.19 -9.43 3.86
CA GLY A 20 4.31 -8.14 4.55
C GLY A 20 3.73 -6.99 3.73
N ALA A 21 3.14 -6.01 4.43
CA ALA A 21 2.47 -4.89 3.79
C ALA A 21 3.45 -3.99 3.05
N LYS A 22 3.23 -3.82 1.76
CA LYS A 22 3.98 -2.85 0.94
C LYS A 22 3.97 -1.45 1.56
N ASN A 23 2.77 -0.97 1.90
CA ASN A 23 2.58 0.40 2.38
C ASN A 23 3.17 0.66 3.78
N ALA A 24 3.45 -0.40 4.55
CA ALA A 24 4.20 -0.33 5.80
C ALA A 24 5.71 -0.48 5.57
N SER A 25 6.13 -1.39 4.68
CA SER A 25 7.56 -1.63 4.41
C SER A 25 8.28 -0.36 3.95
N LEU A 26 7.67 0.44 3.07
CA LEU A 26 8.33 1.60 2.50
C LEU A 26 8.71 2.66 3.55
N PRO A 27 7.82 3.17 4.42
CA PRO A 27 8.20 4.15 5.43
C PRO A 27 9.14 3.57 6.50
N VAL A 28 8.99 2.29 6.88
CA VAL A 28 9.87 1.65 7.86
C VAL A 28 11.28 1.45 7.29
N MET A 29 11.42 1.10 6.00
CA MET A 29 12.73 1.08 5.32
C MET A 29 13.38 2.47 5.29
N ILE A 30 12.59 3.53 5.03
CA ILE A 30 13.05 4.93 5.03
C ILE A 30 13.53 5.35 6.42
N ALA A 31 12.90 4.86 7.49
CA ALA A 31 13.33 5.14 8.86
C ALA A 31 14.77 4.68 9.17
N SER A 32 15.35 3.77 8.37
CA SER A 32 16.76 3.39 8.47
C SER A 32 17.74 4.56 8.29
N LEU A 33 17.32 5.62 7.61
CA LEU A 33 18.10 6.86 7.47
C LEU A 33 18.16 7.69 8.76
N LEU A 34 17.29 7.43 9.76
CA LEU A 34 17.24 8.18 11.01
C LEU A 34 18.33 7.78 12.02
N THR A 35 19.06 6.70 11.80
CA THR A 35 20.08 6.19 12.71
C THR A 35 21.32 5.71 11.96
N SER A 36 22.48 5.73 12.62
CA SER A 36 23.71 5.11 12.12
C SER A 36 23.82 3.63 12.48
N GLU A 37 22.94 3.13 13.34
CA GLU A 37 22.91 1.77 13.81
C GLU A 37 22.14 0.85 12.85
N LYS A 38 22.17 -0.45 13.13
CA LYS A 38 21.52 -1.46 12.29
C LYS A 38 20.03 -1.59 12.58
N LEU A 39 19.18 -1.35 11.58
CA LEU A 39 17.76 -1.67 11.61
C LEU A 39 17.54 -3.02 10.90
N THR A 40 16.97 -3.99 11.61
CA THR A 40 16.61 -5.31 11.06
C THR A 40 15.10 -5.35 10.84
N LEU A 41 14.68 -5.59 9.61
CA LEU A 41 13.27 -5.65 9.23
C LEU A 41 12.93 -7.05 8.75
N GLU A 42 11.93 -7.65 9.38
CA GLU A 42 11.37 -8.96 9.01
C GLU A 42 10.10 -8.80 8.19
N ASN A 43 9.76 -9.82 7.43
CA ASN A 43 8.54 -9.88 6.62
C ASN A 43 8.48 -8.78 5.54
N ILE A 44 9.63 -8.38 4.98
CA ILE A 44 9.65 -7.45 3.84
C ILE A 44 9.24 -8.21 2.57
N PRO A 45 8.21 -7.73 1.83
CA PRO A 45 7.75 -8.41 0.62
C PRO A 45 8.71 -8.21 -0.56
N ASN A 46 8.84 -9.22 -1.41
CA ASN A 46 9.65 -9.15 -2.63
C ASN A 46 8.87 -8.44 -3.76
N LEU A 47 8.87 -7.12 -3.75
CA LEU A 47 8.13 -6.27 -4.69
C LEU A 47 9.05 -5.34 -5.47
N ALA A 48 8.62 -4.95 -6.69
CA ALA A 48 9.36 -4.00 -7.52
C ALA A 48 9.56 -2.64 -6.83
N ASP A 49 8.55 -2.15 -6.10
CA ASP A 49 8.63 -0.88 -5.34
C ASP A 49 9.63 -0.98 -4.17
N VAL A 50 9.71 -2.13 -3.49
CA VAL A 50 10.71 -2.38 -2.44
C VAL A 50 12.13 -2.39 -3.03
N LYS A 51 12.33 -3.09 -4.15
CA LYS A 51 13.63 -3.10 -4.87
C LYS A 51 14.04 -1.70 -5.34
N LEU A 52 13.10 -0.90 -5.83
CA LEU A 52 13.37 0.48 -6.21
C LEU A 52 13.79 1.32 -4.99
N LEU A 53 13.08 1.19 -3.85
CA LEU A 53 13.44 1.91 -2.64
C LEU A 53 14.81 1.49 -2.11
N MET A 54 15.16 0.21 -2.17
CA MET A 54 16.52 -0.25 -1.80
C MET A 54 17.60 0.43 -2.64
N ARG A 55 17.37 0.63 -3.94
CA ARG A 55 18.30 1.38 -4.82
C ARG A 55 18.42 2.84 -4.39
N ILE A 56 17.31 3.48 -4.05
CA ILE A 56 17.28 4.86 -3.57
C ILE A 56 18.04 4.95 -2.23
N LEU A 57 17.76 4.08 -1.26
CA LEU A 57 18.44 4.09 0.03
C LEU A 57 19.96 3.86 -0.12
N ARG A 58 20.38 2.95 -1.02
CA ARG A 58 21.80 2.74 -1.33
C ARG A 58 22.47 3.99 -1.90
N SER A 59 21.78 4.79 -2.74
CA SER A 59 22.35 6.05 -3.25
C SER A 59 22.57 7.10 -2.15
N HIS A 60 21.84 6.98 -1.04
CA HIS A 60 22.05 7.83 0.13
C HIS A 60 23.04 7.25 1.16
N GLY A 61 23.68 6.10 0.87
CA GLY A 61 24.69 5.49 1.74
C GLY A 61 24.20 4.40 2.67
N VAL A 62 22.97 3.88 2.48
CA VAL A 62 22.48 2.75 3.28
C VAL A 62 23.09 1.44 2.78
N GLU A 63 23.80 0.74 3.65
CA GLU A 63 24.23 -0.64 3.46
C GLU A 63 23.02 -1.56 3.66
N ILE A 64 22.74 -2.45 2.70
CA ILE A 64 21.57 -3.36 2.76
C ILE A 64 22.04 -4.78 2.50
N SER A 65 21.76 -5.69 3.44
CA SER A 65 21.91 -7.14 3.29
C SER A 65 20.60 -7.86 3.54
N VAL A 66 20.44 -9.04 2.92
CA VAL A 66 19.26 -9.90 3.00
C VAL A 66 19.67 -11.22 3.58
N ASP A 67 18.91 -11.75 4.54
CA ASP A 67 19.14 -13.10 5.08
C ASP A 67 18.64 -14.16 4.09
N GLY A 68 19.44 -15.21 3.88
CA GLY A 68 19.12 -16.36 3.04
C GLY A 68 19.79 -16.33 1.65
N ASN A 69 19.82 -17.49 0.99
CA ASN A 69 20.32 -17.63 -0.38
C ASN A 69 19.32 -17.03 -1.38
N ASP A 70 19.81 -16.33 -2.40
CA ASP A 70 19.05 -15.70 -3.49
C ASP A 70 18.06 -16.63 -4.23
N GLN A 71 18.13 -17.95 -4.01
CA GLN A 71 17.32 -18.94 -4.74
C GLN A 71 15.94 -19.22 -4.15
N ASP A 72 15.66 -18.83 -2.89
CA ASP A 72 14.38 -19.05 -2.19
C ASP A 72 13.54 -17.76 -2.02
N GLN A 73 13.82 -16.71 -2.78
CA GLN A 73 13.20 -15.38 -2.65
C GLN A 73 11.76 -15.27 -3.21
N ASP A 74 11.00 -16.35 -3.19
CA ASP A 74 9.59 -16.29 -3.61
C ASP A 74 8.66 -15.62 -2.58
N TYR A 75 9.15 -15.38 -1.35
CA TYR A 75 8.36 -14.85 -0.23
C TYR A 75 9.12 -13.80 0.56
N SER A 76 8.39 -13.12 1.44
CA SER A 76 8.89 -12.08 2.35
C SER A 76 10.18 -12.47 3.06
N SER A 77 11.13 -11.55 3.11
CA SER A 77 12.50 -11.77 3.62
C SER A 77 12.80 -10.93 4.87
N THR A 78 13.87 -11.31 5.57
CA THR A 78 14.52 -10.48 6.59
C THR A 78 15.64 -9.68 5.94
N MET A 79 15.62 -8.36 6.15
CA MET A 79 16.62 -7.44 5.60
C MET A 79 17.26 -6.60 6.70
N HIS A 80 18.52 -6.29 6.54
CA HIS A 80 19.29 -5.44 7.44
C HIS A 80 19.70 -4.17 6.74
N PHE A 81 19.42 -3.04 7.37
CA PHE A 81 19.73 -1.70 6.88
C PHE A 81 20.69 -1.02 7.85
N ARG A 82 21.73 -0.36 7.34
CA ARG A 82 22.65 0.42 8.15
C ARG A 82 23.09 1.67 7.38
N CYS A 83 22.86 2.85 7.94
CA CYS A 83 23.27 4.12 7.37
C CYS A 83 24.28 4.83 8.29
N ARG A 84 25.57 4.46 8.21
CA ARG A 84 26.60 5.10 9.04
C ARG A 84 26.72 6.59 8.76
N ASN A 85 26.82 6.94 7.49
CA ASN A 85 26.88 8.32 7.00
C ASN A 85 25.93 8.46 5.82
N ILE A 86 25.22 9.57 5.75
CA ILE A 86 24.47 9.94 4.56
C ILE A 86 25.46 10.56 3.58
N VAL A 87 25.55 9.98 2.36
CA VAL A 87 26.56 10.39 1.35
C VAL A 87 26.00 11.32 0.29
N ASP A 88 24.66 11.38 0.13
CA ASP A 88 23.97 12.26 -0.80
C ASP A 88 22.69 12.79 -0.16
N LEU A 89 22.45 14.08 -0.28
CA LEU A 89 21.26 14.77 0.22
C LEU A 89 20.27 15.12 -0.89
N THR A 90 20.53 14.62 -2.12
CA THR A 90 19.71 14.89 -3.31
C THR A 90 18.96 13.65 -3.78
N GLY A 91 17.65 13.70 -3.76
CA GLY A 91 16.79 12.72 -4.42
C GLY A 91 16.55 13.10 -5.88
N SER A 92 17.24 12.43 -6.81
CA SER A 92 17.19 12.74 -8.25
C SER A 92 15.85 12.43 -8.89
N TYR A 93 15.45 13.19 -9.93
CA TYR A 93 14.22 12.98 -10.67
C TYR A 93 14.09 11.54 -11.21
N ASP A 94 15.17 10.98 -11.77
CA ASP A 94 15.15 9.64 -12.38
C ASP A 94 14.75 8.51 -11.41
N LEU A 95 14.99 8.69 -10.13
CA LEU A 95 14.63 7.73 -9.09
C LEU A 95 13.29 8.10 -8.42
N ILE A 96 13.14 9.37 -8.03
CA ILE A 96 11.98 9.84 -7.26
C ILE A 96 10.68 9.81 -8.08
N SER A 97 10.76 10.10 -9.40
CA SER A 97 9.58 10.12 -10.27
C SER A 97 8.90 8.77 -10.45
N LYS A 98 9.61 7.67 -10.23
CA LYS A 98 9.11 6.30 -10.45
C LYS A 98 8.18 5.80 -9.34
N MET A 99 8.29 6.34 -8.14
CA MET A 99 7.46 5.94 -6.99
C MET A 99 7.27 7.13 -6.05
N ARG A 100 6.00 7.46 -5.76
CA ARG A 100 5.68 8.60 -4.92
C ARG A 100 6.28 8.53 -3.51
N ALA A 101 6.29 7.34 -2.89
CA ALA A 101 6.83 7.13 -1.55
C ALA A 101 8.33 7.47 -1.43
N SER A 102 9.07 7.49 -2.53
CA SER A 102 10.48 7.89 -2.53
C SER A 102 10.69 9.35 -2.12
N PHE A 103 9.66 10.21 -2.25
CA PHE A 103 9.71 11.59 -1.75
C PHE A 103 9.85 11.66 -0.21
N TRP A 104 9.42 10.64 0.51
CA TRP A 104 9.42 10.63 1.99
C TRP A 104 10.81 10.62 2.60
N ILE A 105 11.87 10.30 1.83
CA ILE A 105 13.26 10.41 2.29
C ILE A 105 13.62 11.85 2.73
N ILE A 106 12.86 12.86 2.28
CA ILE A 106 13.02 14.26 2.72
C ILE A 106 13.01 14.37 4.25
N GLY A 107 12.14 13.61 4.93
CA GLY A 107 12.02 13.64 6.38
C GLY A 107 13.31 13.25 7.11
N PRO A 108 13.80 12.02 6.97
CA PRO A 108 15.04 11.58 7.61
C PRO A 108 16.29 12.38 7.22
N LEU A 109 16.39 12.83 5.96
CA LEU A 109 17.51 13.66 5.54
C LEU A 109 17.52 14.99 6.29
N LEU A 110 16.36 15.64 6.43
CA LEU A 110 16.22 16.84 7.24
C LEU A 110 16.51 16.60 8.71
N ALA A 111 16.00 15.50 9.26
CA ALA A 111 16.15 15.18 10.68
C ALA A 111 17.61 14.91 11.09
N ARG A 112 18.42 14.30 10.20
CA ARG A 112 19.82 13.96 10.47
C ARG A 112 20.82 15.02 10.03
N GLU A 113 20.61 15.61 8.85
CA GLU A 113 21.61 16.45 8.18
C GLU A 113 21.17 17.91 8.06
N GLY A 114 19.93 18.23 8.44
CA GLY A 114 19.40 19.58 8.38
C GLY A 114 19.15 20.13 6.97
N TYR A 115 19.37 19.33 5.93
CA TYR A 115 19.15 19.72 4.53
C TYR A 115 18.67 18.53 3.69
N ALA A 116 17.82 18.81 2.71
CA ALA A 116 17.44 17.87 1.67
C ALA A 116 17.04 18.60 0.39
N ARG A 117 17.43 18.06 -0.76
CA ARG A 117 17.00 18.50 -2.10
C ARG A 117 16.35 17.35 -2.84
N ILE A 118 15.01 17.33 -2.86
CA ILE A 118 14.26 16.19 -3.39
C ILE A 118 13.44 16.61 -4.60
N SER A 119 13.56 15.89 -5.70
CA SER A 119 12.71 16.11 -6.87
C SER A 119 11.24 15.94 -6.50
N LEU A 120 10.38 16.75 -7.09
CA LEU A 120 8.95 16.51 -7.04
C LEU A 120 8.65 15.12 -7.63
N PRO A 121 7.75 14.35 -7.01
CA PRO A 121 7.38 13.05 -7.55
C PRO A 121 6.68 13.22 -8.90
N GLY A 122 6.84 12.25 -9.77
CA GLY A 122 6.13 12.20 -11.06
C GLY A 122 4.62 12.21 -10.90
N GLY A 123 3.89 12.51 -11.95
CA GLY A 123 2.43 12.48 -11.98
C GLY A 123 1.87 11.13 -11.56
N CYS A 124 0.66 11.11 -11.00
CA CYS A 124 -0.04 9.92 -10.59
C CYS A 124 -1.30 9.73 -11.43
N ALA A 125 -1.50 8.54 -11.99
CA ALA A 125 -2.65 8.23 -12.84
C ALA A 125 -4.01 8.33 -12.11
N ILE A 126 -4.02 8.12 -10.78
CA ILE A 126 -5.26 8.08 -9.98
C ILE A 126 -5.71 9.45 -9.46
N GLY A 127 -4.98 10.54 -9.73
CA GLY A 127 -5.37 11.90 -9.35
C GLY A 127 -4.22 12.80 -8.94
N THR A 128 -4.54 14.08 -8.72
CA THR A 128 -3.58 15.06 -8.22
C THR A 128 -3.19 14.74 -6.78
N ARG A 129 -1.89 14.70 -6.53
CA ARG A 129 -1.32 14.44 -5.21
C ARG A 129 -0.23 15.45 -4.92
N PRO A 130 -0.58 16.70 -4.66
CA PRO A 130 0.40 17.75 -4.36
C PRO A 130 1.22 17.38 -3.11
N VAL A 131 2.37 18.00 -2.96
CA VAL A 131 3.27 17.79 -1.80
C VAL A 131 3.05 18.84 -0.70
N ASP A 132 2.03 19.68 -0.85
CA ASP A 132 1.69 20.78 0.06
C ASP A 132 1.57 20.34 1.52
N LEU A 133 0.85 19.24 1.81
CA LEU A 133 0.71 18.72 3.17
C LEU A 133 2.06 18.33 3.81
N PHE A 134 3.01 17.84 3.01
CA PHE A 134 4.37 17.57 3.48
C PHE A 134 5.11 18.87 3.74
N VAL A 135 5.04 19.81 2.79
CA VAL A 135 5.71 21.12 2.87
C VAL A 135 5.22 21.88 4.10
N ASP A 136 3.92 21.97 4.30
CA ASP A 136 3.33 22.76 5.39
C ASP A 136 3.64 22.13 6.77
N SER A 137 3.56 20.80 6.88
CA SER A 137 3.92 20.11 8.13
C SER A 137 5.41 20.25 8.48
N LEU A 138 6.30 20.22 7.48
CA LEU A 138 7.73 20.45 7.69
C LEU A 138 8.03 21.90 8.06
N LYS A 139 7.36 22.88 7.44
CA LYS A 139 7.48 24.30 7.82
C LYS A 139 7.06 24.54 9.28
N ALA A 140 6.00 23.86 9.75
CA ALA A 140 5.56 23.94 11.13
C ALA A 140 6.63 23.44 12.12
N LEU A 141 7.50 22.51 11.72
CA LEU A 141 8.65 22.03 12.51
C LEU A 141 9.91 22.92 12.38
N GLY A 142 9.82 24.07 11.71
CA GLY A 142 10.95 25.03 11.59
C GLY A 142 11.82 24.83 10.34
N VAL A 143 11.31 24.15 9.30
CA VAL A 143 12.02 23.96 8.03
C VAL A 143 11.67 25.10 7.07
N THR A 144 12.68 25.69 6.44
CA THR A 144 12.53 26.61 5.30
C THR A 144 12.51 25.79 4.03
N ILE A 145 11.52 26.04 3.15
CA ILE A 145 11.34 25.29 1.92
C ILE A 145 11.18 26.21 0.73
N GLU A 146 11.98 25.97 -0.31
CA GLU A 146 11.94 26.63 -1.60
C GLU A 146 11.69 25.60 -2.72
N LEU A 147 10.87 25.99 -3.69
CA LEU A 147 10.64 25.19 -4.90
C LEU A 147 11.45 25.80 -6.04
N ASP A 148 12.38 25.04 -6.57
CA ASP A 148 13.24 25.48 -7.66
C ASP A 148 13.53 24.35 -8.65
N GLY A 149 13.33 24.59 -9.95
CA GLY A 149 13.66 23.67 -11.03
C GLY A 149 13.00 22.29 -10.90
N GLY A 150 11.80 22.20 -10.29
CA GLY A 150 11.11 20.92 -10.04
C GLY A 150 11.62 20.16 -8.81
N TYR A 151 12.43 20.82 -7.96
CA TYR A 151 12.93 20.29 -6.69
C TYR A 151 12.36 21.04 -5.49
N VAL A 152 12.18 20.33 -4.41
CA VAL A 152 11.95 20.85 -3.06
C VAL A 152 13.31 20.97 -2.40
N ASN A 153 13.80 22.20 -2.19
CA ASN A 153 14.98 22.50 -1.40
C ASN A 153 14.53 22.84 0.02
N ALA A 154 14.84 21.97 0.96
CA ALA A 154 14.41 22.08 2.34
C ALA A 154 15.61 22.19 3.27
N ARG A 155 15.57 23.15 4.21
CA ARG A 155 16.65 23.43 5.16
C ARG A 155 16.07 23.68 6.54
N VAL A 156 16.64 23.01 7.53
CA VAL A 156 16.35 23.28 8.94
C VAL A 156 16.91 24.65 9.33
N SER A 157 16.14 25.44 10.06
CA SER A 157 16.58 26.76 10.56
C SER A 157 17.74 26.65 11.56
N ASN A 158 18.43 27.74 11.82
CA ASN A 158 19.52 27.76 12.80
C ASN A 158 19.09 27.44 14.25
N LYS A 159 17.78 27.40 14.50
CA LYS A 159 17.20 27.02 15.80
C LYS A 159 16.99 25.49 15.91
N GLY A 160 17.29 24.72 14.88
CA GLY A 160 17.00 23.30 14.80
C GLY A 160 15.55 23.00 14.44
N LEU A 161 15.18 21.72 14.48
CA LEU A 161 13.79 21.27 14.39
C LEU A 161 13.13 21.49 15.75
N ILE A 162 11.94 22.09 15.75
CA ILE A 162 11.21 22.46 16.97
C ILE A 162 9.85 21.78 16.96
N GLY A 163 9.52 21.12 18.08
CA GLY A 163 8.19 20.51 18.30
C GLY A 163 7.08 21.54 18.15
N THR A 164 5.91 21.08 17.69
CA THR A 164 4.79 21.96 17.34
C THR A 164 3.45 21.26 17.55
N ASP A 165 2.40 22.05 17.73
CA ASP A 165 1.02 21.56 17.63
C ASP A 165 0.52 21.86 16.20
N TYR A 166 0.34 20.79 15.41
CA TYR A 166 -0.02 20.92 14.00
C TYR A 166 -1.28 20.10 13.66
N THR A 167 -2.24 20.76 13.02
CA THR A 167 -3.48 20.10 12.55
C THR A 167 -3.46 19.99 11.03
N PHE A 168 -3.47 18.76 10.51
CA PHE A 168 -3.62 18.54 9.08
C PHE A 168 -4.98 19.02 8.57
N PRO A 169 -5.07 19.84 7.51
CA PRO A 169 -6.35 20.27 6.93
C PRO A 169 -7.10 19.09 6.30
N LYS A 170 -6.38 18.05 5.87
CA LYS A 170 -6.90 16.80 5.31
C LYS A 170 -6.03 15.64 5.79
N VAL A 171 -6.65 14.51 6.14
CA VAL A 171 -5.91 13.29 6.50
C VAL A 171 -4.98 12.86 5.37
N SER A 172 -3.72 12.61 5.70
CA SER A 172 -2.69 12.16 4.76
C SER A 172 -1.75 11.16 5.41
N VAL A 173 -1.78 9.92 4.94
CA VAL A 173 -0.90 8.84 5.43
C VAL A 173 0.57 9.22 5.31
N GLY A 174 1.01 9.59 4.09
CA GLY A 174 2.42 9.90 3.86
C GLY A 174 2.91 11.13 4.63
N ALA A 175 2.11 12.22 4.69
CA ALA A 175 2.50 13.42 5.43
C ALA A 175 2.55 13.17 6.94
N THR A 176 1.61 12.39 7.50
CA THR A 176 1.65 11.94 8.90
C THR A 176 2.93 11.15 9.19
N GLN A 177 3.29 10.20 8.32
CA GLN A 177 4.48 9.37 8.49
C GLN A 177 5.78 10.19 8.41
N VAL A 178 5.88 11.11 7.45
CA VAL A 178 7.07 11.99 7.33
C VAL A 178 7.18 12.91 8.53
N MET A 179 6.08 13.55 8.95
CA MET A 179 6.07 14.42 10.13
C MET A 179 6.45 13.64 11.40
N MET A 180 5.97 12.42 11.57
CA MET A 180 6.34 11.52 12.68
C MET A 180 7.85 11.25 12.74
N MET A 181 8.46 10.92 11.58
CA MET A 181 9.90 10.67 11.49
C MET A 181 10.71 11.90 11.88
N VAL A 182 10.33 13.08 11.40
CA VAL A 182 11.05 14.33 11.68
C VAL A 182 10.85 14.78 13.12
N ALA A 183 9.62 14.72 13.63
CA ALA A 183 9.28 15.12 15.00
C ALA A 183 9.98 14.25 16.05
N SER A 184 10.29 12.99 15.74
CA SER A 184 11.01 12.09 16.64
C SER A 184 12.40 12.62 17.03
N LEU A 185 13.01 13.46 16.18
CA LEU A 185 14.34 14.07 16.42
C LEU A 185 14.26 15.61 16.59
N SER A 186 13.08 16.18 16.81
CA SER A 186 12.90 17.61 17.08
C SER A 186 13.15 17.96 18.55
N HIS A 187 13.39 19.23 18.85
CA HIS A 187 13.45 19.73 20.20
C HIS A 187 12.03 20.00 20.73
N GLY A 188 11.68 19.38 21.88
CA GLY A 188 10.36 19.51 22.52
C GLY A 188 9.31 18.59 21.92
N ASP A 189 8.06 18.83 22.31
CA ASP A 189 6.94 17.95 22.02
C ASP A 189 6.22 18.37 20.75
N THR A 190 5.73 17.39 20.00
CA THR A 190 4.89 17.58 18.82
C THR A 190 3.55 16.90 18.99
N SER A 191 2.46 17.62 18.72
CA SER A 191 1.13 17.06 18.57
C SER A 191 0.71 17.11 17.09
N ILE A 192 0.41 15.97 16.51
CA ILE A 192 -0.10 15.84 15.15
C ILE A 192 -1.60 15.58 15.26
N ASN A 193 -2.44 16.58 14.91
CA ASN A 193 -3.88 16.46 14.91
C ASN A 193 -4.41 16.17 13.51
N ASN A 194 -5.60 15.57 13.42
CA ASN A 194 -6.17 15.02 12.19
C ASN A 194 -5.18 14.07 11.48
N ALA A 195 -4.43 13.32 12.27
CA ALA A 195 -3.45 12.34 11.81
C ALA A 195 -4.13 11.17 11.10
N ALA A 196 -3.42 10.55 10.17
CA ALA A 196 -3.83 9.30 9.55
C ALA A 196 -3.78 8.16 10.58
N ARG A 197 -4.78 7.28 10.53
CA ARG A 197 -5.01 6.22 11.54
C ARG A 197 -4.73 4.82 10.99
N GLU A 198 -4.30 4.73 9.74
CA GLU A 198 -4.05 3.48 9.04
C GLU A 198 -3.07 2.59 9.80
N PRO A 199 -3.27 1.26 9.79
CA PRO A 199 -2.38 0.31 10.46
C PRO A 199 -0.91 0.47 10.07
N GLU A 200 -0.63 0.90 8.85
CA GLU A 200 0.71 1.18 8.32
C GLU A 200 1.37 2.42 8.98
N VAL A 201 0.57 3.36 9.50
CA VAL A 201 1.05 4.49 10.29
C VAL A 201 1.39 4.03 11.71
N VAL A 202 0.54 3.17 12.27
CA VAL A 202 0.76 2.56 13.60
C VAL A 202 2.02 1.68 13.57
N ASP A 203 2.23 0.91 12.51
CA ASP A 203 3.40 0.05 12.32
C ASP A 203 4.71 0.86 12.30
N LEU A 204 4.73 1.99 11.56
CA LEU A 204 5.87 2.91 11.59
C LEU A 204 6.12 3.46 13.00
N ALA A 205 5.08 3.86 13.73
CA ALA A 205 5.21 4.36 15.09
C ALA A 205 5.81 3.31 16.04
N HIS A 206 5.39 2.04 15.93
CA HIS A 206 5.97 0.93 16.69
C HIS A 206 7.45 0.71 16.33
N CYS A 207 7.81 0.77 15.06
CA CYS A 207 9.20 0.68 14.64
C CYS A 207 10.04 1.83 15.22
N LEU A 208 9.58 3.08 15.10
CA LEU A 208 10.27 4.25 15.66
C LEU A 208 10.42 4.16 17.18
N ASN A 209 9.38 3.71 17.90
CA ASN A 209 9.44 3.47 19.35
C ASN A 209 10.46 2.38 19.70
N SER A 210 10.55 1.31 18.90
CA SER A 210 11.59 0.28 19.06
C SER A 210 13.01 0.83 18.83
N MET A 211 13.12 1.90 18.02
CA MET A 211 14.38 2.63 17.79
C MET A 211 14.67 3.65 18.90
N GLY A 212 13.78 3.82 19.88
CA GLY A 212 13.96 4.74 21.01
C GLY A 212 13.19 6.05 20.88
N ALA A 213 12.32 6.22 19.89
CA ALA A 213 11.38 7.34 19.87
C ALA A 213 10.34 7.22 20.98
N LYS A 214 9.65 8.32 21.27
CA LYS A 214 8.60 8.38 22.29
C LYS A 214 7.30 8.88 21.63
N ILE A 215 6.60 7.96 20.99
CA ILE A 215 5.37 8.23 20.22
C ILE A 215 4.21 7.56 20.93
N SER A 216 3.12 8.30 21.14
CA SER A 216 1.86 7.80 21.69
C SER A 216 0.65 8.30 20.90
N GLY A 217 -0.55 7.73 21.13
CA GLY A 217 -1.76 8.12 20.41
C GLY A 217 -1.86 7.58 18.97
N MET A 218 -0.92 6.74 18.51
CA MET A 218 -0.98 6.12 17.19
C MET A 218 -2.28 5.31 17.03
N GLY A 219 -2.89 5.40 15.86
CA GLY A 219 -4.22 4.81 15.58
C GLY A 219 -5.40 5.68 15.98
N SER A 220 -5.17 6.78 16.72
CA SER A 220 -6.15 7.82 16.98
C SER A 220 -5.98 9.01 16.01
N SER A 221 -6.85 10.00 16.11
CA SER A 221 -6.75 11.25 15.31
C SER A 221 -5.68 12.21 15.81
N THR A 222 -5.07 11.94 16.97
CA THR A 222 -4.01 12.76 17.54
C THR A 222 -2.83 11.87 17.93
N ILE A 223 -1.65 12.17 17.41
CA ILE A 223 -0.39 11.50 17.73
C ILE A 223 0.50 12.49 18.47
N THR A 224 1.02 12.11 19.62
CA THR A 224 1.97 12.92 20.41
C THR A 224 3.36 12.29 20.36
N ILE A 225 4.36 13.14 20.22
CA ILE A 225 5.77 12.75 20.06
C ILE A 225 6.62 13.62 20.97
N GLU A 226 7.31 13.02 21.93
CA GLU A 226 8.39 13.68 22.66
C GLU A 226 9.70 13.50 21.87
N GLY A 227 10.29 14.59 21.41
CA GLY A 227 11.51 14.53 20.61
C GLY A 227 12.71 14.00 21.42
N VAL A 228 13.55 13.20 20.77
CA VAL A 228 14.76 12.62 21.37
C VAL A 228 16.02 13.10 20.61
N THR A 229 17.17 13.00 21.26
CA THR A 229 18.45 13.47 20.66
C THR A 229 19.01 12.52 19.61
N SER A 230 18.64 11.22 19.67
CA SER A 230 19.10 10.20 18.72
C SER A 230 18.20 8.99 18.75
N LEU A 231 18.21 8.24 17.67
CA LEU A 231 17.57 6.92 17.56
C LEU A 231 18.61 5.83 17.42
N SER A 232 18.34 4.67 17.97
CA SER A 232 19.19 3.48 17.93
C SER A 232 18.78 2.49 16.83
N GLY A 233 19.55 1.42 16.67
CA GLY A 233 19.15 0.25 15.89
C GLY A 233 18.01 -0.50 16.55
N ALA A 234 17.23 -1.22 15.75
CA ALA A 234 16.11 -2.02 16.23
C ALA A 234 15.86 -3.26 15.38
N ARG A 235 14.98 -4.13 15.85
CA ARG A 235 14.38 -5.23 15.10
C ARG A 235 12.88 -5.01 15.06
N HIS A 236 12.29 -5.04 13.86
CA HIS A 236 10.87 -4.83 13.67
C HIS A 236 10.33 -5.79 12.61
N ARG A 237 9.13 -6.32 12.84
CA ARG A 237 8.43 -7.16 11.88
C ARG A 237 7.30 -6.37 11.23
N ILE A 238 7.36 -6.25 9.91
CA ILE A 238 6.34 -5.57 9.12
C ILE A 238 5.00 -6.30 9.26
N LEU A 239 3.91 -5.55 9.48
CA LEU A 239 2.57 -6.11 9.55
C LEU A 239 2.17 -6.78 8.21
N PRO A 240 1.24 -7.76 8.23
CA PRO A 240 0.74 -8.39 7.00
C PRO A 240 -0.04 -7.40 6.13
N ASP A 241 0.00 -7.61 4.80
CA ASP A 241 -0.67 -6.74 3.83
C ASP A 241 -2.20 -6.99 3.81
N ARG A 242 -2.94 -6.09 4.47
CA ARG A 242 -4.40 -6.14 4.50
C ARG A 242 -5.03 -5.97 3.10
N ILE A 243 -4.35 -5.28 2.18
CA ILE A 243 -4.87 -5.10 0.82
C ILE A 243 -4.70 -6.37 0.00
N GLU A 244 -3.59 -7.07 0.18
CA GLU A 244 -3.40 -8.42 -0.39
C GLU A 244 -4.46 -9.39 0.15
N ALA A 245 -4.65 -9.43 1.47
CA ALA A 245 -5.63 -10.31 2.12
C ALA A 245 -7.07 -10.03 1.65
N GLY A 246 -7.48 -8.75 1.61
CA GLY A 246 -8.79 -8.35 1.10
C GLY A 246 -8.98 -8.70 -0.38
N THR A 247 -7.94 -8.59 -1.19
CA THR A 247 -7.98 -8.96 -2.62
C THR A 247 -8.23 -10.46 -2.81
N TYR A 248 -7.51 -11.32 -2.07
CA TYR A 248 -7.74 -12.77 -2.16
C TYR A 248 -9.10 -13.19 -1.59
N ALA A 249 -9.57 -12.52 -0.52
CA ALA A 249 -10.93 -12.75 -0.02
C ALA A 249 -11.99 -12.45 -1.09
N MET A 250 -11.84 -11.35 -1.83
CA MET A 250 -12.74 -11.00 -2.94
C MET A 250 -12.60 -11.96 -4.12
N ALA A 251 -11.40 -12.49 -4.39
CA ALA A 251 -11.21 -13.53 -5.41
C ALA A 251 -12.04 -14.79 -5.08
N VAL A 252 -12.00 -15.27 -3.83
CA VAL A 252 -12.82 -16.41 -3.39
C VAL A 252 -14.31 -16.11 -3.51
N ALA A 253 -14.74 -14.89 -3.15
CA ALA A 253 -16.14 -14.48 -3.30
C ALA A 253 -16.63 -14.50 -4.76
N MET A 254 -15.74 -14.30 -5.73
CA MET A 254 -16.07 -14.30 -7.16
C MET A 254 -16.02 -15.69 -7.79
N THR A 255 -15.13 -16.57 -7.32
CA THR A 255 -14.89 -17.89 -7.93
C THR A 255 -15.60 -19.02 -7.22
N GLY A 256 -16.06 -18.81 -5.99
CA GLY A 256 -16.39 -19.88 -5.07
C GLY A 256 -15.15 -20.53 -4.46
N GLY A 257 -15.37 -21.37 -3.45
CA GLY A 257 -14.34 -22.18 -2.81
C GLY A 257 -14.16 -21.91 -1.32
N ASP A 258 -12.98 -22.31 -0.80
CA ASP A 258 -12.64 -22.28 0.64
C ASP A 258 -11.13 -22.02 0.78
N VAL A 259 -10.76 -20.82 1.23
CA VAL A 259 -9.36 -20.42 1.36
C VAL A 259 -9.09 -19.87 2.75
N ILE A 260 -7.99 -20.31 3.36
CA ILE A 260 -7.46 -19.76 4.58
C ILE A 260 -6.37 -18.72 4.22
N LEU A 261 -6.62 -17.47 4.60
CA LEU A 261 -5.64 -16.39 4.53
C LEU A 261 -4.77 -16.45 5.79
N LYS A 262 -3.55 -16.99 5.64
CA LYS A 262 -2.63 -17.22 6.76
C LYS A 262 -1.80 -15.98 7.06
N MET A 263 -1.39 -15.82 8.33
CA MET A 263 -0.52 -14.73 8.79
C MET A 263 -1.16 -13.33 8.63
N THR A 264 -2.46 -13.21 8.82
CA THR A 264 -3.17 -11.92 8.83
C THR A 264 -4.13 -11.84 10.01
N ASP A 265 -4.53 -10.62 10.36
CA ASP A 265 -5.42 -10.32 11.46
C ASP A 265 -6.72 -9.70 10.92
N SER A 266 -7.86 -10.18 11.38
CA SER A 266 -9.18 -9.69 11.00
C SER A 266 -9.42 -8.23 11.37
N PHE A 267 -8.80 -7.74 12.43
CA PHE A 267 -8.87 -6.34 12.86
C PHE A 267 -8.40 -5.36 11.76
N LEU A 268 -7.41 -5.76 10.96
CA LEU A 268 -6.89 -4.94 9.86
C LEU A 268 -7.91 -4.73 8.73
N LEU A 269 -8.94 -5.58 8.65
CA LEU A 269 -9.93 -5.64 7.58
C LEU A 269 -11.38 -5.63 8.07
N GLU A 270 -11.62 -5.25 9.33
CA GLU A 270 -12.96 -5.36 9.95
C GLU A 270 -14.07 -4.74 9.07
N THR A 271 -13.88 -3.51 8.62
CA THR A 271 -14.86 -2.82 7.75
C THR A 271 -15.05 -3.55 6.42
N VAL A 272 -13.98 -4.04 5.81
CA VAL A 272 -14.05 -4.77 4.52
C VAL A 272 -14.81 -6.08 4.70
N PHE A 273 -14.49 -6.86 5.72
CA PHE A 273 -15.15 -8.13 6.00
C PHE A 273 -16.61 -7.95 6.42
N LYS A 274 -16.94 -6.87 7.14
CA LYS A 274 -18.32 -6.52 7.44
C LYS A 274 -19.12 -6.28 6.15
N VAL A 275 -18.57 -5.55 5.19
CA VAL A 275 -19.18 -5.32 3.88
C VAL A 275 -19.28 -6.61 3.09
N MET A 276 -18.24 -7.44 3.03
CA MET A 276 -18.27 -8.72 2.31
C MET A 276 -19.29 -9.69 2.89
N ARG A 277 -19.45 -9.78 4.21
CA ARG A 277 -20.51 -10.61 4.82
C ARG A 277 -21.92 -10.17 4.40
N GLN A 278 -22.14 -8.88 4.13
CA GLN A 278 -23.44 -8.39 3.61
C GLN A 278 -23.73 -8.94 2.21
N THR A 279 -22.71 -9.24 1.42
CA THR A 279 -22.89 -9.87 0.10
C THR A 279 -23.26 -11.36 0.18
N GLY A 280 -23.12 -11.96 1.36
CA GLY A 280 -23.41 -13.39 1.62
C GLY A 280 -22.20 -14.24 1.90
N VAL A 281 -20.99 -13.74 1.63
CA VAL A 281 -19.72 -14.48 1.81
C VAL A 281 -19.53 -14.83 3.30
N ASP A 282 -19.20 -16.10 3.58
CA ASP A 282 -18.83 -16.54 4.92
C ASP A 282 -17.35 -16.22 5.20
N ILE A 283 -17.11 -15.47 6.26
CA ILE A 283 -15.77 -15.10 6.72
C ILE A 283 -15.68 -15.36 8.21
N SER A 284 -14.82 -16.29 8.61
CA SER A 284 -14.61 -16.70 9.99
C SER A 284 -13.14 -16.63 10.38
N ILE A 285 -12.88 -16.43 11.68
CA ILE A 285 -11.54 -16.49 12.23
C ILE A 285 -11.26 -17.94 12.63
N VAL A 286 -10.11 -18.45 12.22
CA VAL A 286 -9.60 -19.78 12.56
C VAL A 286 -8.19 -19.68 13.16
N ASP A 287 -7.69 -20.74 13.78
CA ASP A 287 -6.38 -20.73 14.45
C ASP A 287 -5.22 -20.34 13.50
N GLU A 288 -5.34 -20.67 12.20
CA GLU A 288 -4.30 -20.41 11.20
C GLU A 288 -4.44 -19.04 10.53
N GLY A 289 -5.53 -18.30 10.77
CA GLY A 289 -5.80 -17.00 10.15
C GLY A 289 -7.28 -16.72 9.90
N ILE A 290 -7.62 -16.35 8.67
CA ILE A 290 -8.98 -15.99 8.28
C ILE A 290 -9.46 -16.95 7.20
N CYS A 291 -10.52 -17.68 7.47
CA CYS A 291 -11.18 -18.54 6.50
C CYS A 291 -12.22 -17.74 5.73
N VAL A 292 -12.14 -17.77 4.41
CA VAL A 292 -13.12 -17.18 3.49
C VAL A 292 -13.74 -18.30 2.69
N ARG A 293 -15.07 -18.43 2.74
CA ARG A 293 -15.82 -19.49 2.06
C ARG A 293 -16.97 -18.92 1.28
N TRP A 294 -17.17 -19.43 0.08
CA TRP A 294 -18.28 -19.10 -0.77
C TRP A 294 -18.69 -20.32 -1.61
N ASP A 295 -19.99 -20.60 -1.69
CA ASP A 295 -20.55 -21.76 -2.40
C ASP A 295 -20.80 -21.52 -3.90
N GLY A 296 -20.48 -20.31 -4.39
CA GLY A 296 -20.66 -19.93 -5.79
C GLY A 296 -22.06 -19.42 -6.13
N GLU A 297 -22.96 -19.25 -5.14
CA GLU A 297 -24.25 -18.61 -5.37
C GLU A 297 -24.07 -17.14 -5.80
N LYS A 298 -25.17 -16.53 -6.26
CA LYS A 298 -25.12 -15.13 -6.69
C LYS A 298 -24.99 -14.18 -5.50
N LEU A 299 -23.92 -13.37 -5.49
CA LEU A 299 -23.65 -12.39 -4.44
C LEU A 299 -24.79 -11.35 -4.35
N ARG A 300 -25.10 -10.90 -3.13
CA ARG A 300 -26.00 -9.77 -2.94
C ARG A 300 -25.29 -8.45 -3.27
N PRO A 301 -25.95 -7.49 -3.96
CA PRO A 301 -25.37 -6.18 -4.23
C PRO A 301 -25.24 -5.37 -2.94
N VAL A 302 -24.13 -4.65 -2.81
CA VAL A 302 -23.85 -3.79 -1.65
C VAL A 302 -23.20 -2.49 -2.12
N ASP A 303 -23.63 -1.37 -1.55
CA ASP A 303 -23.06 -0.06 -1.81
C ASP A 303 -21.87 0.21 -0.88
N ILE A 304 -20.83 0.87 -1.40
CA ILE A 304 -19.70 1.33 -0.59
C ILE A 304 -19.32 2.78 -0.90
N THR A 305 -18.76 3.44 0.11
CA THR A 305 -18.04 4.71 -0.03
C THR A 305 -16.65 4.54 0.55
N THR A 306 -15.62 4.85 -0.23
CA THR A 306 -14.23 4.83 0.26
C THR A 306 -14.02 5.94 1.29
N ALA A 307 -13.24 5.65 2.33
CA ALA A 307 -12.92 6.62 3.37
C ALA A 307 -11.56 6.27 4.02
N PRO A 308 -10.90 7.24 4.68
CA PRO A 308 -9.73 6.95 5.51
C PRO A 308 -10.04 5.88 6.57
N PHE A 309 -9.01 5.15 7.00
CA PHE A 309 -9.18 4.11 8.03
C PHE A 309 -9.86 4.69 9.31
N PRO A 310 -10.85 3.97 9.90
CA PRO A 310 -11.25 2.59 9.64
C PRO A 310 -12.34 2.41 8.57
N GLY A 311 -12.57 3.39 7.68
CA GLY A 311 -13.50 3.26 6.58
C GLY A 311 -13.07 2.26 5.52
N PHE A 312 -13.87 2.11 4.45
CA PHE A 312 -13.54 1.19 3.35
C PHE A 312 -12.33 1.73 2.57
N PRO A 313 -11.23 0.96 2.45
CA PRO A 313 -9.98 1.47 1.87
C PRO A 313 -10.10 1.65 0.34
N THR A 314 -9.69 2.82 -0.15
CA THR A 314 -9.61 3.10 -1.59
C THR A 314 -8.74 2.09 -2.35
N ASP A 315 -7.76 1.45 -1.69
CA ASP A 315 -6.89 0.43 -2.29
C ASP A 315 -7.60 -0.91 -2.56
N LEU A 316 -8.83 -1.11 -2.06
CA LEU A 316 -9.71 -2.27 -2.36
C LEU A 316 -10.94 -1.89 -3.20
N GLN A 317 -11.09 -0.64 -3.61
CA GLN A 317 -12.23 -0.16 -4.37
C GLN A 317 -12.38 -0.89 -5.72
N ALA A 318 -11.29 -1.05 -6.48
CA ALA A 318 -11.31 -1.68 -7.80
C ALA A 318 -11.64 -3.18 -7.70
N GLN A 319 -11.12 -3.88 -6.69
CA GLN A 319 -11.38 -5.28 -6.43
C GLN A 319 -12.84 -5.50 -6.02
N PHE A 320 -13.37 -4.63 -5.15
CA PHE A 320 -14.77 -4.68 -4.76
C PHE A 320 -15.70 -4.39 -5.95
N MET A 321 -15.32 -3.45 -6.82
CA MET A 321 -16.07 -3.18 -8.05
C MET A 321 -16.12 -4.41 -8.95
N ALA A 322 -15.00 -5.10 -9.15
CA ALA A 322 -14.96 -6.34 -9.91
C ALA A 322 -15.89 -7.41 -9.29
N MET A 323 -15.87 -7.54 -7.96
CA MET A 323 -16.76 -8.45 -7.23
C MET A 323 -18.23 -8.11 -7.45
N MET A 324 -18.62 -6.85 -7.44
CA MET A 324 -20.00 -6.41 -7.67
C MET A 324 -20.46 -6.60 -9.12
N CYS A 325 -19.55 -6.75 -10.10
CA CYS A 325 -19.91 -7.15 -11.45
C CYS A 325 -20.56 -8.55 -11.51
N CYS A 326 -20.34 -9.40 -10.52
CA CYS A 326 -20.93 -10.74 -10.41
C CYS A 326 -22.15 -10.78 -9.45
N ALA A 327 -22.58 -9.65 -8.89
CA ALA A 327 -23.68 -9.60 -7.94
C ALA A 327 -25.06 -9.69 -8.61
N GLY A 328 -26.10 -10.05 -7.84
CA GLY A 328 -27.47 -10.20 -8.32
C GLY A 328 -28.27 -8.91 -8.31
N GLY A 329 -27.72 -7.77 -8.75
CA GLY A 329 -28.42 -6.49 -8.75
C GLY A 329 -27.52 -5.30 -9.06
N VAL A 330 -27.85 -4.15 -8.50
CA VAL A 330 -27.11 -2.89 -8.71
C VAL A 330 -26.39 -2.48 -7.43
N SER A 331 -25.13 -2.10 -7.58
CA SER A 331 -24.31 -1.53 -6.50
C SER A 331 -23.81 -0.14 -6.88
N HIS A 332 -23.67 0.74 -5.89
CA HIS A 332 -23.05 2.05 -6.04
C HIS A 332 -21.72 2.10 -5.30
N ILE A 333 -20.69 2.48 -6.00
CA ILE A 333 -19.34 2.58 -5.46
C ILE A 333 -18.87 4.03 -5.58
N THR A 334 -18.76 4.71 -4.44
CA THR A 334 -18.35 6.11 -4.37
C THR A 334 -16.90 6.20 -3.92
N GLU A 335 -16.05 6.85 -4.75
CA GLU A 335 -14.63 7.08 -4.47
C GLU A 335 -14.43 8.52 -3.99
N THR A 336 -14.04 8.69 -2.72
CA THR A 336 -13.88 10.03 -2.11
C THR A 336 -12.42 10.42 -1.88
N ILE A 337 -11.48 9.49 -2.10
CA ILE A 337 -10.06 9.70 -1.81
C ILE A 337 -9.28 10.16 -3.04
N PHE A 338 -9.53 9.53 -4.20
CA PHE A 338 -8.81 9.82 -5.45
C PHE A 338 -9.76 9.95 -6.63
N GLU A 339 -9.86 11.15 -7.19
CA GLU A 339 -10.85 11.54 -8.21
C GLU A 339 -10.79 10.72 -9.51
N ASN A 340 -9.61 10.23 -9.91
CA ASN A 340 -9.43 9.51 -11.17
C ASN A 340 -9.30 7.98 -10.99
N ARG A 341 -9.74 7.43 -9.87
CA ARG A 341 -9.50 6.00 -9.55
C ARG A 341 -10.54 5.06 -10.17
N PHE A 342 -10.93 5.32 -11.42
CA PHE A 342 -11.87 4.48 -12.18
C PHE A 342 -11.29 3.97 -13.52
N MET A 343 -9.98 4.01 -13.70
CA MET A 343 -9.33 3.62 -14.97
C MET A 343 -9.55 2.15 -15.34
N HIS A 344 -9.79 1.27 -14.35
CA HIS A 344 -10.09 -0.15 -14.55
C HIS A 344 -11.48 -0.40 -15.15
N VAL A 345 -12.39 0.56 -15.11
CA VAL A 345 -13.77 0.40 -15.60
C VAL A 345 -13.80 0.01 -17.08
N GLN A 346 -12.98 0.65 -17.90
CA GLN A 346 -12.93 0.35 -19.34
C GLN A 346 -12.42 -1.07 -19.61
N GLU A 347 -11.47 -1.55 -18.82
CA GLU A 347 -10.92 -2.90 -18.97
C GLU A 347 -11.89 -3.96 -18.42
N LEU A 348 -12.60 -3.69 -17.30
CA LEU A 348 -13.68 -4.55 -16.83
C LEU A 348 -14.83 -4.63 -17.84
N ALA A 349 -15.16 -3.54 -18.53
CA ALA A 349 -16.16 -3.53 -19.59
C ALA A 349 -15.79 -4.47 -20.76
N ARG A 350 -14.49 -4.64 -21.06
CA ARG A 350 -14.03 -5.63 -22.06
C ARG A 350 -14.33 -7.07 -21.64
N LEU A 351 -14.40 -7.36 -20.35
CA LEU A 351 -14.84 -8.65 -19.80
C LEU A 351 -16.38 -8.78 -19.75
N GLY A 352 -17.11 -7.77 -20.21
CA GLY A 352 -18.58 -7.76 -20.23
C GLY A 352 -19.24 -7.11 -19.01
N ALA A 353 -18.49 -6.45 -18.13
CA ALA A 353 -19.05 -5.72 -16.99
C ALA A 353 -19.89 -4.51 -17.44
N LYS A 354 -20.99 -4.23 -16.72
CA LYS A 354 -21.86 -3.08 -16.94
C LYS A 354 -21.66 -2.04 -15.84
N ILE A 355 -20.85 -1.04 -16.14
CA ILE A 355 -20.46 0.00 -15.17
C ILE A 355 -20.69 1.38 -15.79
N PHE A 356 -21.39 2.25 -15.05
CA PHE A 356 -21.74 3.62 -15.47
C PHE A 356 -21.16 4.61 -14.47
N LEU A 357 -20.34 5.53 -14.94
CA LEU A 357 -19.68 6.54 -14.10
C LEU A 357 -20.51 7.83 -14.08
N SER A 358 -20.70 8.40 -12.90
CA SER A 358 -21.29 9.71 -12.68
C SER A 358 -20.53 10.44 -11.57
N GLY A 359 -19.66 11.39 -11.93
CA GLY A 359 -18.78 12.07 -10.99
C GLY A 359 -17.87 11.07 -10.24
N GLN A 360 -18.00 11.06 -8.92
CA GLN A 360 -17.22 10.18 -8.03
C GLN A 360 -17.90 8.83 -7.75
N THR A 361 -19.03 8.53 -8.41
CA THR A 361 -19.78 7.30 -8.16
C THR A 361 -19.86 6.45 -9.41
N ALA A 362 -19.55 5.16 -9.27
CA ALA A 362 -19.78 4.14 -10.27
C ALA A 362 -21.05 3.34 -9.90
N ARG A 363 -22.01 3.28 -10.82
CA ARG A 363 -23.16 2.39 -10.75
C ARG A 363 -22.77 1.09 -11.48
N VAL A 364 -22.72 -0.01 -10.76
CA VAL A 364 -22.33 -1.35 -11.24
C VAL A 364 -23.59 -2.21 -11.32
N GLU A 365 -23.93 -2.67 -12.51
CA GLU A 365 -24.99 -3.67 -12.72
C GLU A 365 -24.35 -5.04 -12.82
N GLY A 366 -24.68 -5.94 -11.90
CA GLY A 366 -24.17 -7.30 -11.94
C GLY A 366 -24.65 -8.06 -13.20
N VAL A 367 -23.76 -8.86 -13.74
CA VAL A 367 -24.02 -9.70 -14.92
C VAL A 367 -24.03 -11.18 -14.53
N ASP A 368 -24.64 -12.01 -15.37
CA ASP A 368 -24.67 -13.45 -15.11
C ASP A 368 -23.32 -14.10 -15.37
N VAL A 369 -22.57 -13.58 -16.35
CA VAL A 369 -21.29 -14.15 -16.78
C VAL A 369 -20.36 -13.04 -17.27
N LEU A 370 -19.15 -12.99 -16.73
CA LEU A 370 -18.02 -12.30 -17.34
C LEU A 370 -17.36 -13.22 -18.37
N ARG A 371 -16.78 -12.64 -19.43
CA ARG A 371 -16.14 -13.39 -20.52
C ARG A 371 -14.67 -12.99 -20.66
N GLY A 372 -13.81 -13.98 -20.79
CA GLY A 372 -12.38 -13.77 -21.01
C GLY A 372 -12.12 -12.93 -22.29
N ALA A 373 -11.20 -12.01 -22.18
CA ALA A 373 -10.77 -11.14 -23.25
C ALA A 373 -9.33 -10.63 -23.01
N PRO A 374 -8.61 -10.16 -24.05
CA PRO A 374 -7.38 -9.44 -23.84
C PRO A 374 -7.64 -8.10 -23.14
N VAL A 375 -6.94 -7.85 -22.01
CA VAL A 375 -7.04 -6.62 -21.20
C VAL A 375 -5.67 -6.08 -20.84
N MET A 376 -5.61 -4.83 -20.42
CA MET A 376 -4.37 -4.14 -20.12
C MET A 376 -4.35 -3.61 -18.69
N ALA A 377 -3.33 -3.96 -17.94
CA ALA A 377 -3.06 -3.38 -16.62
C ALA A 377 -2.74 -1.87 -16.75
N THR A 378 -3.45 -1.03 -16.00
CA THR A 378 -3.34 0.43 -16.06
C THR A 378 -2.59 1.03 -14.87
N ASP A 379 -2.77 0.47 -13.69
CA ASP A 379 -2.09 0.80 -12.45
C ASP A 379 -2.08 -0.41 -11.50
N LEU A 380 -1.40 -0.28 -10.37
CA LEU A 380 -1.21 -1.36 -9.40
C LEU A 380 -2.52 -2.01 -8.91
N ARG A 381 -3.51 -1.20 -8.50
CA ARG A 381 -4.75 -1.71 -7.87
C ARG A 381 -5.82 -2.07 -8.91
N ALA A 382 -5.92 -1.29 -9.99
CA ALA A 382 -6.73 -1.63 -11.15
C ALA A 382 -6.31 -2.98 -11.74
N SER A 383 -5.00 -3.24 -11.85
CA SER A 383 -4.48 -4.47 -12.45
C SER A 383 -4.93 -5.73 -11.74
N VAL A 384 -4.94 -5.75 -10.41
CA VAL A 384 -5.36 -6.94 -9.67
C VAL A 384 -6.87 -7.17 -9.71
N SER A 385 -7.68 -6.11 -9.88
CA SER A 385 -9.12 -6.29 -10.10
C SER A 385 -9.42 -7.05 -11.39
N LEU A 386 -8.58 -6.85 -12.44
CA LEU A 386 -8.67 -7.61 -13.69
C LEU A 386 -8.28 -9.08 -13.49
N VAL A 387 -7.29 -9.36 -12.64
CA VAL A 387 -6.92 -10.75 -12.32
C VAL A 387 -8.08 -11.48 -11.65
N ILE A 388 -8.67 -10.90 -10.59
CA ILE A 388 -9.78 -11.57 -9.89
C ILE A 388 -11.04 -11.66 -10.76
N ALA A 389 -11.32 -10.68 -11.62
CA ALA A 389 -12.39 -10.76 -12.60
C ALA A 389 -12.15 -11.87 -13.65
N ALA A 390 -10.90 -12.01 -14.11
CA ALA A 390 -10.52 -13.07 -15.05
C ALA A 390 -10.67 -14.48 -14.45
N LEU A 391 -10.37 -14.67 -13.16
CA LEU A 391 -10.58 -15.94 -12.45
C LEU A 391 -12.05 -16.36 -12.45
N ALA A 392 -12.99 -15.41 -12.41
CA ALA A 392 -14.42 -15.65 -12.44
C ALA A 392 -15.02 -15.64 -13.86
N SER A 393 -14.25 -15.29 -14.88
CA SER A 393 -14.72 -15.19 -16.27
C SER A 393 -14.80 -16.56 -16.94
N GLN A 394 -15.68 -16.71 -17.92
CA GLN A 394 -15.67 -17.87 -18.82
C GLN A 394 -14.66 -17.65 -19.95
N GLY A 395 -13.78 -18.63 -20.17
CA GLY A 395 -12.76 -18.61 -21.22
C GLY A 395 -11.43 -18.06 -20.76
N GLU A 396 -10.54 -17.74 -21.73
CA GLU A 396 -9.20 -17.25 -21.48
C GLU A 396 -9.15 -15.72 -21.45
N THR A 397 -8.46 -15.19 -20.44
CA THR A 397 -8.10 -13.75 -20.36
C THR A 397 -6.59 -13.62 -20.45
N GLU A 398 -6.12 -12.71 -21.30
CA GLU A 398 -4.70 -12.30 -21.36
C GLU A 398 -4.53 -10.88 -20.81
N ILE A 399 -3.74 -10.74 -19.74
CA ILE A 399 -3.46 -9.45 -19.09
C ILE A 399 -2.06 -9.00 -19.51
N SER A 400 -1.96 -7.87 -20.19
CA SER A 400 -0.69 -7.22 -20.55
C SER A 400 -0.24 -6.19 -19.50
N ARG A 401 1.02 -5.73 -19.60
CA ARG A 401 1.66 -4.76 -18.66
C ARG A 401 1.67 -5.21 -17.19
N VAL A 402 1.90 -6.48 -16.95
CA VAL A 402 1.83 -7.10 -15.60
C VAL A 402 2.88 -6.58 -14.61
N TYR A 403 3.87 -5.80 -15.06
CA TYR A 403 4.80 -5.09 -14.17
C TYR A 403 4.11 -4.18 -13.15
N HIS A 404 2.86 -3.77 -13.41
CA HIS A 404 2.05 -3.06 -12.43
C HIS A 404 1.67 -3.95 -11.24
N LEU A 405 1.40 -5.24 -11.46
CA LEU A 405 1.11 -6.23 -10.41
C LEU A 405 2.34 -6.47 -9.52
N ASP A 406 3.53 -6.57 -10.13
CA ASP A 406 4.80 -6.83 -9.43
C ASP A 406 5.18 -5.73 -8.44
N ARG A 407 4.53 -4.56 -8.52
CA ARG A 407 4.72 -3.46 -7.59
C ARG A 407 4.02 -3.68 -6.25
N GLY A 408 3.00 -4.52 -6.17
CA GLY A 408 2.16 -4.63 -4.98
C GLY A 408 1.66 -6.00 -4.61
N PHE A 409 1.93 -7.02 -5.41
CA PHE A 409 1.53 -8.40 -5.14
C PHE A 409 2.72 -9.33 -5.32
N GLU A 410 3.13 -9.98 -4.24
CA GLU A 410 4.24 -10.92 -4.23
C GLU A 410 3.80 -12.27 -4.73
N SER A 411 4.45 -12.77 -5.81
CA SER A 411 4.21 -14.11 -6.36
C SER A 411 2.72 -14.45 -6.57
N LEU A 412 1.92 -13.48 -7.05
CA LEU A 412 0.46 -13.57 -7.17
C LEU A 412 0.02 -14.84 -7.89
N GLU A 413 0.59 -15.11 -9.06
CA GLU A 413 0.26 -16.28 -9.88
C GLU A 413 0.63 -17.60 -9.19
N LYS A 414 1.71 -17.64 -8.42
CA LYS A 414 2.12 -18.83 -7.67
C LYS A 414 1.15 -19.12 -6.51
N LYS A 415 0.76 -18.08 -5.77
CA LYS A 415 -0.19 -18.17 -4.66
C LYS A 415 -1.56 -18.66 -5.14
N LEU A 416 -2.09 -18.05 -6.20
CA LEU A 416 -3.38 -18.43 -6.79
C LEU A 416 -3.35 -19.85 -7.41
N ARG A 417 -2.27 -20.20 -8.11
CA ARG A 417 -2.10 -21.54 -8.70
C ARG A 417 -2.12 -22.65 -7.64
N ARG A 418 -1.50 -22.42 -6.48
CA ARG A 418 -1.54 -23.36 -5.34
C ARG A 418 -2.96 -23.58 -4.79
N CYS A 419 -3.84 -22.63 -5.03
CA CYS A 419 -5.27 -22.73 -4.66
C CYS A 419 -6.17 -23.21 -5.81
N GLY A 420 -5.61 -23.71 -6.93
CA GLY A 420 -6.38 -24.31 -8.01
C GLY A 420 -6.64 -23.39 -9.21
N ALA A 421 -6.17 -22.14 -9.18
CA ALA A 421 -6.33 -21.24 -10.34
C ALA A 421 -5.50 -21.74 -11.54
N LEU A 422 -6.07 -21.68 -12.73
CA LEU A 422 -5.35 -21.87 -13.99
C LEU A 422 -4.81 -20.52 -14.46
N ILE A 423 -3.65 -20.19 -13.94
CA ILE A 423 -2.97 -18.91 -14.17
C ILE A 423 -1.48 -19.13 -14.47
N GLU A 424 -0.98 -18.48 -15.49
CA GLU A 424 0.44 -18.56 -15.83
C GLU A 424 0.99 -17.19 -16.28
N ARG A 425 2.27 -16.97 -15.98
CA ARG A 425 3.05 -15.85 -16.53
C ARG A 425 3.76 -16.30 -17.79
N VAL A 426 3.56 -15.58 -18.88
CA VAL A 426 4.16 -15.83 -20.19
C VAL A 426 5.13 -14.68 -20.48
N SER A 427 6.40 -15.03 -20.69
CA SER A 427 7.42 -14.07 -21.13
C SER A 427 7.13 -13.63 -22.56
N GLY A 428 7.18 -12.31 -22.83
CA GLY A 428 6.93 -11.72 -24.13
C GLY A 428 8.12 -10.91 -24.67
#